data_eea7a84b67c2ee2ba3404e3bacae2423
#
_entry.id   eea7a84b67c2ee2ba3404e3bacae2423
#
_cell.length_a   1.000
_cell.length_b   1.000
_cell.length_c   1.000
_cell.angle_alpha   90.00
_cell.angle_beta   90.00
_cell.angle_gamma   90.00
#
_symmetry.space_group_name_H-M   'P 1'
#
loop_
_entity.id
_entity.type
_entity.pdbx_description
1 polymer ?
#
loop_
_entity_poly.entity_id
_entity_poly.type
_entity_poly.pdbx_seq_one_letter_code
_entity_poly.pdbx_strand_id
1 'polypeptide(L)'
;MKFVQLIEFKTDDIDAFSRTLDEWLAKTTGVRTPTRAIQGRDRDNERTYIHIVEFPSYEAAMENSNRPETAEFAAQLGKLCDGPPTFRNLDVTREEEM
;
A
#
# COMPACT_ATOMS: atom_id res chain seq x y z
N MET A 1 1.81 -19.05 2.64
CA MET A 1 1.58 -18.53 1.28
C MET A 1 1.75 -17.03 1.31
N LYS A 2 2.62 -16.51 0.47
CA LYS A 2 2.84 -15.06 0.34
C LYS A 2 1.56 -14.38 -0.14
N PHE A 3 1.31 -13.18 0.36
CA PHE A 3 0.14 -12.39 0.05
C PHE A 3 0.57 -11.04 -0.52
N VAL A 4 -0.11 -10.57 -1.55
CA VAL A 4 0.18 -9.29 -2.18
C VAL A 4 -1.09 -8.45 -2.25
N GLN A 5 -1.00 -7.20 -1.87
CA GLN A 5 -2.10 -6.26 -1.99
C GLN A 5 -1.76 -5.21 -3.04
N LEU A 6 -2.66 -5.04 -4.01
CA LEU A 6 -2.58 -3.97 -4.99
C LEU A 6 -3.53 -2.86 -4.57
N ILE A 7 -3.03 -1.63 -4.51
CA ILE A 7 -3.85 -0.47 -4.15
C ILE A 7 -3.75 0.53 -5.29
N GLU A 8 -4.82 0.67 -6.06
CA GLU A 8 -4.89 1.64 -7.15
C GLU A 8 -5.58 2.91 -6.65
N PHE A 9 -4.97 4.05 -6.90
CA PHE A 9 -5.51 5.33 -6.46
C PHE A 9 -5.16 6.44 -7.44
N LYS A 10 -5.94 7.53 -7.38
CA LYS A 10 -5.71 8.73 -8.18
C LYS A 10 -5.43 9.90 -7.27
N THR A 11 -4.38 10.66 -7.58
CA THR A 11 -4.04 11.85 -6.82
C THR A 11 -3.34 12.88 -7.70
N ASP A 12 -3.51 14.15 -7.36
CA ASP A 12 -2.76 15.25 -7.97
C ASP A 12 -1.51 15.59 -7.16
N ASP A 13 -1.35 15.01 -5.99
CA ASP A 13 -0.25 15.35 -5.08
C ASP A 13 0.43 14.10 -4.55
N ILE A 14 1.24 13.48 -5.41
CA ILE A 14 1.99 12.27 -5.03
C ILE A 14 3.04 12.57 -3.96
N ASP A 15 3.55 13.79 -3.91
CA ASP A 15 4.53 14.16 -2.89
C ASP A 15 3.92 14.17 -1.50
N ALA A 16 2.67 14.66 -1.37
CA ALA A 16 1.94 14.59 -0.10
C ALA A 16 1.66 13.14 0.30
N PHE A 17 1.32 12.29 -0.68
CA PHE A 17 1.15 10.86 -0.45
C PHE A 17 2.44 10.25 0.10
N SER A 18 3.58 10.55 -0.54
CA SER A 18 4.89 10.01 -0.12
C SER A 18 5.26 10.47 1.28
N ARG A 19 4.99 11.71 1.64
CA ARG A 19 5.23 12.22 3.00
C ARG A 19 4.38 11.49 4.04
N THR A 20 3.12 11.24 3.71
CA THR A 20 2.21 10.49 4.59
C THR A 20 2.69 9.05 4.77
N LEU A 21 3.16 8.43 3.70
CA LEU A 21 3.75 7.08 3.76
C LEU A 21 5.01 7.08 4.63
N ASP A 22 5.88 8.08 4.50
CA ASP A 22 7.09 8.20 5.30
C ASP A 22 6.78 8.32 6.79
N GLU A 23 5.72 9.02 7.14
CA GLU A 23 5.25 9.13 8.53
C GLU A 23 4.79 7.76 9.06
N TRP A 24 4.04 7.01 8.26
CA TRP A 24 3.61 5.67 8.63
C TRP A 24 4.80 4.73 8.82
N LEU A 25 5.78 4.79 7.90
CA LEU A 25 7.01 3.99 8.01
C LEU A 25 7.74 4.28 9.31
N ALA A 26 7.85 5.57 9.69
CA ALA A 26 8.51 5.96 10.94
C ALA A 26 7.78 5.42 12.17
N LYS A 27 6.45 5.51 12.16
CA LYS A 27 5.60 5.08 13.29
C LYS A 27 5.53 3.56 13.46
N THR A 28 5.83 2.79 12.42
CA THR A 28 5.67 1.34 12.41
C THR A 28 7.00 0.59 12.37
N THR A 29 8.11 1.26 12.57
CA THR A 29 9.43 0.63 12.62
C THR A 29 9.47 -0.48 13.67
N GLY A 30 9.85 -1.68 13.24
CA GLY A 30 9.96 -2.86 14.11
C GLY A 30 8.65 -3.59 14.37
N VAL A 31 7.50 -3.04 13.95
CA VAL A 31 6.19 -3.66 14.21
C VAL A 31 5.36 -3.90 12.94
N ARG A 32 5.71 -3.26 11.82
CA ARG A 32 4.97 -3.49 10.58
C ARG A 32 5.26 -4.87 10.00
N THR A 33 4.28 -5.46 9.33
CA THR A 33 4.38 -6.81 8.79
C THR A 33 4.70 -6.90 7.30
N PRO A 34 4.45 -5.86 6.46
CA PRO A 34 4.82 -5.95 5.06
C PRO A 34 6.34 -6.05 4.90
N THR A 35 6.78 -6.84 3.92
CA THR A 35 8.19 -7.11 3.68
C THR A 35 8.77 -6.26 2.54
N ARG A 36 7.91 -5.79 1.63
CA ARG A 36 8.33 -5.01 0.47
C ARG A 36 7.15 -4.21 -0.06
N ALA A 37 7.45 -3.05 -0.63
CA ALA A 37 6.46 -2.25 -1.35
C ALA A 37 7.09 -1.64 -2.59
N ILE A 38 6.31 -1.57 -3.67
CA ILE A 38 6.69 -0.92 -4.92
C ILE A 38 5.55 0.01 -5.30
N GLN A 39 5.87 1.23 -5.72
CA GLN A 39 4.87 2.16 -6.22
C GLN A 39 5.21 2.52 -7.66
N GLY A 40 4.21 2.41 -8.53
CA GLY A 40 4.35 2.81 -9.91
C GLY A 40 3.28 3.82 -10.30
N ARG A 41 3.62 4.70 -11.24
CA ARG A 41 2.64 5.56 -11.90
C ARG A 41 2.26 4.89 -13.22
N ASP A 42 0.95 4.86 -13.51
CA ASP A 42 0.46 4.36 -14.79
C ASP A 42 1.00 5.25 -15.91
N ARG A 43 1.72 4.65 -16.85
CA ARG A 43 2.33 5.39 -17.96
C ARG A 43 1.28 6.08 -18.83
N ASP A 44 0.11 5.48 -18.94
CA ASP A 44 -0.97 5.95 -19.81
C ASP A 44 -2.01 6.79 -19.08
N ASN A 45 -1.85 7.00 -17.78
CA ASN A 45 -2.80 7.69 -16.92
C ASN A 45 -2.06 8.44 -15.83
N GLU A 46 -1.67 9.68 -16.09
CA GLU A 46 -0.74 10.45 -15.27
C GLU A 46 -1.12 10.59 -13.80
N ARG A 47 -2.41 10.57 -13.47
CA ARG A 47 -2.91 10.72 -12.10
C ARG A 47 -3.13 9.40 -11.38
N THR A 48 -2.90 8.29 -12.06
CA THR A 48 -3.16 6.94 -11.53
C THR A 48 -1.87 6.29 -11.08
N TYR A 49 -1.90 5.78 -9.84
CA TYR A 49 -0.77 5.09 -9.22
C TYR A 49 -1.23 3.75 -8.70
N ILE A 50 -0.30 2.79 -8.66
CA ILE A 50 -0.54 1.49 -8.04
C ILE A 50 0.56 1.25 -7.01
N HIS A 51 0.15 0.96 -5.78
CA HIS A 51 1.04 0.58 -4.69
C HIS A 51 0.92 -0.92 -4.52
N ILE A 52 2.04 -1.62 -4.62
CA ILE A 52 2.12 -3.08 -4.54
C ILE A 52 2.81 -3.43 -3.23
N VAL A 53 2.09 -4.07 -2.31
CA VAL A 53 2.59 -4.38 -0.98
C VAL A 53 2.66 -5.89 -0.79
N GLU A 54 3.83 -6.41 -0.42
CA GLU A 54 4.05 -7.83 -0.18
C GLU A 54 4.06 -8.13 1.32
N PHE A 55 3.38 -9.21 1.69
CA PHE A 55 3.32 -9.71 3.06
C PHE A 55 3.70 -11.20 3.09
N PRO A 56 4.25 -11.70 4.20
CA PRO A 56 4.56 -13.12 4.30
C PRO A 56 3.32 -14.01 4.30
N SER A 57 2.15 -13.48 4.69
CA SER A 57 0.90 -14.22 4.73
C SER A 57 -0.30 -13.28 4.75
N TYR A 58 -1.49 -13.83 4.51
CA TYR A 58 -2.75 -13.10 4.67
C TYR A 58 -2.92 -12.61 6.12
N GLU A 59 -2.59 -13.44 7.09
CA GLU A 59 -2.70 -13.11 8.51
C GLU A 59 -1.82 -11.91 8.86
N ALA A 60 -0.61 -11.85 8.29
CA ALA A 60 0.29 -10.70 8.47
C ALA A 60 -0.32 -9.42 7.88
N ALA A 61 -1.00 -9.53 6.73
CA ALA A 61 -1.69 -8.39 6.12
C ALA A 61 -2.82 -7.90 7.01
N MET A 62 -3.59 -8.81 7.59
CA MET A 62 -4.69 -8.44 8.49
C MET A 62 -4.18 -7.79 9.78
N GLU A 63 -3.09 -8.31 10.33
CA GLU A 63 -2.43 -7.72 11.49
C GLU A 63 -2.04 -6.26 11.20
N ASN A 64 -1.44 -6.02 10.04
CA ASN A 64 -1.05 -4.67 9.62
C ASN A 64 -2.26 -3.75 9.46
N SER A 65 -3.34 -4.25 8.85
CA SER A 65 -4.57 -3.47 8.62
C SER A 65 -5.27 -3.09 9.93
N ASN A 66 -5.13 -3.90 10.96
CA ASN A 66 -5.77 -3.70 12.26
C ASN A 66 -4.99 -2.76 13.18
N ARG A 67 -3.81 -2.31 12.79
CA ARG A 67 -3.02 -1.37 13.60
C ARG A 67 -3.64 0.02 13.56
N PRO A 68 -3.65 0.73 14.71
CA PRO A 68 -4.15 2.12 14.72
C PRO A 68 -3.40 3.05 13.77
N GLU A 69 -2.08 2.89 13.65
CA GLU A 69 -1.25 3.69 12.76
C GLU A 69 -1.65 3.50 11.29
N THR A 70 -2.01 2.27 10.91
CA THR A 70 -2.43 1.96 9.55
C THR A 70 -3.81 2.53 9.26
N ALA A 71 -4.72 2.50 10.23
CA ALA A 71 -6.04 3.12 10.09
C ALA A 71 -5.92 4.64 9.92
N GLU A 72 -5.04 5.28 10.68
CA GLU A 72 -4.76 6.72 10.56
C GLU A 72 -4.18 7.04 9.18
N PHE A 73 -3.22 6.25 8.72
CA PHE A 73 -2.62 6.38 7.40
C PHE A 73 -3.68 6.29 6.31
N ALA A 74 -4.54 5.28 6.36
CA ALA A 74 -5.61 5.10 5.38
C ALA A 74 -6.58 6.30 5.34
N ALA A 75 -6.92 6.83 6.52
CA ALA A 75 -7.78 8.02 6.60
C ALA A 75 -7.13 9.25 5.97
N GLN A 76 -5.83 9.45 6.20
CA GLN A 76 -5.08 10.56 5.60
C GLN A 76 -4.97 10.41 4.08
N LEU A 77 -4.69 9.18 3.59
CA LEU A 77 -4.63 8.92 2.16
C LEU A 77 -5.96 9.17 1.47
N GLY A 78 -7.06 8.85 2.12
CA GLY A 78 -8.40 9.11 1.58
C GLY A 78 -8.65 10.57 1.28
N LYS A 79 -8.02 11.47 2.03
CA LYS A 79 -8.13 12.93 1.81
C LYS A 79 -7.28 13.42 0.63
N LEU A 80 -6.23 12.67 0.29
CA LEU A 80 -5.30 13.02 -0.79
C LEU A 80 -5.71 12.43 -2.13
N CYS A 81 -6.57 11.42 -2.11
CA CYS A 81 -6.99 10.69 -3.31
C CYS A 81 -8.28 11.24 -3.89
N ASP A 82 -8.40 11.17 -5.19
CA ASP A 82 -9.61 11.51 -5.93
C ASP A 82 -10.51 10.26 -5.95
N GLY A 83 -11.42 10.20 -5.00
CA GLY A 83 -12.28 9.04 -4.80
C GLY A 83 -11.61 7.94 -3.97
N PRO A 84 -12.35 6.88 -3.63
CA PRO A 84 -11.81 5.79 -2.83
C PRO A 84 -10.79 4.96 -3.64
N PRO A 85 -9.70 4.51 -3.02
CA PRO A 85 -8.77 3.60 -3.69
C PRO A 85 -9.41 2.24 -3.95
N THR A 86 -8.92 1.56 -4.98
CA THR A 86 -9.36 0.21 -5.33
C THR A 86 -8.33 -0.78 -4.80
N PHE A 87 -8.79 -1.78 -4.06
CA PHE A 87 -7.93 -2.81 -3.48
C PHE A 87 -8.10 -4.12 -4.21
N ARG A 88 -6.98 -4.82 -4.45
CA ARG A 88 -6.98 -6.21 -4.90
C ARG A 88 -6.09 -7.01 -3.96
N ASN A 89 -6.61 -8.11 -3.46
CA ASN A 89 -5.92 -8.99 -2.52
C ASN A 89 -5.62 -10.29 -3.22
N LEU A 90 -4.33 -10.63 -3.32
CA LEU A 90 -3.87 -11.78 -4.09
C LEU A 90 -3.11 -12.76 -3.20
N ASP A 91 -3.49 -14.02 -3.25
CA ASP A 91 -2.64 -15.11 -2.77
C ASP A 91 -1.65 -15.42 -3.88
N VAL A 92 -0.36 -15.37 -3.57
CA VAL A 92 0.68 -15.64 -4.58
C VAL A 92 0.70 -17.13 -4.88
N THR A 93 0.39 -17.50 -6.11
CA THR A 93 0.35 -18.89 -6.55
C THR A 93 1.59 -19.33 -7.30
N ARG A 94 2.39 -18.38 -7.79
CA ARG A 94 3.62 -18.67 -8.52
C ARG A 94 4.54 -17.47 -8.46
N GLU A 95 5.82 -17.73 -8.29
CA GLU A 95 6.85 -16.70 -8.21
C GLU A 95 8.09 -17.21 -8.92
N GLU A 96 8.69 -16.39 -9.78
CA GLU A 96 9.88 -16.75 -10.55
C GLU A 96 10.85 -15.59 -10.58
N GLU A 97 12.13 -15.89 -10.44
CA GLU A 97 13.20 -14.95 -10.73
C GLU A 97 13.56 -15.10 -12.21
N MET A 98 13.61 -13.98 -12.92
CA MET A 98 13.86 -13.99 -14.37
C MET A 98 15.32 -13.65 -14.67
#